data_a011e911dcd931c4c18937163d4de8c0
#
_entry.id   a011e911dcd931c4c18937163d4de8c0
#
_cell.length_a   1.000
_cell.length_b   1.000
_cell.length_c   1.000
_cell.angle_alpha   90.00
_cell.angle_beta   90.00
_cell.angle_gamma   90.00
#
_symmetry.space_group_name_H-M   'P 1'
#
loop_
_entity.id
_entity.type
_entity.pdbx_description
1 polymer ?
#
loop_
_entity_poly.entity_id
_entity_poly.type
_entity_poly.pdbx_seq_one_letter_code
_entity_poly.pdbx_strand_id
1 'polypeptide(L)'
;MGILDFFTGGSRISTTSFEQLRTKIVELRKQNLYPYTFNLPQAISFSSDFWEELIKIYRKTNNDGLERAFSVFWADGEIILTEVKTGSDRMVKSGGSIQVKYSQHPTKKEYARKEVLVDQKVIKRRDVYYRNIPKTLVVQFLFNIHTHPKHTNEKGEIYYNFFSAQDIKSWISSNAIMTGLITDKFWVLIRSDQTSRNVENLVDSQMSPQFVEENLHIGVYRADFNGKAYRYRLLSDK
;
A
#
# COMPACT_ATOMS: atom_id res chain seq x y z
N MET A 1 -13.56 -36.41 37.14
CA MET A 1 -14.47 -35.43 36.53
C MET A 1 -13.60 -34.63 35.57
N GLY A 2 -13.51 -35.11 34.33
CA GLY A 2 -12.61 -34.55 33.33
C GLY A 2 -13.33 -33.45 32.51
N ILE A 3 -12.74 -32.28 32.45
CA ILE A 3 -13.17 -31.19 31.60
C ILE A 3 -12.62 -31.49 30.22
N LEU A 4 -13.51 -31.84 29.29
CA LEU A 4 -13.23 -31.94 27.89
C LEU A 4 -13.09 -30.51 27.31
N ASP A 5 -11.87 -30.06 27.13
CA ASP A 5 -11.57 -28.88 26.33
C ASP A 5 -11.89 -29.21 24.86
N PHE A 6 -13.01 -28.70 24.37
CA PHE A 6 -13.30 -28.64 22.97
C PHE A 6 -12.38 -27.59 22.32
N PHE A 7 -11.23 -28.03 21.84
CA PHE A 7 -10.43 -27.26 20.90
C PHE A 7 -11.21 -27.15 19.59
N THR A 8 -11.98 -26.09 19.43
CA THR A 8 -12.42 -25.65 18.12
C THR A 8 -11.19 -25.18 17.37
N GLY A 9 -10.69 -26.04 16.47
CA GLY A 9 -9.54 -25.78 15.63
C GLY A 9 -9.83 -24.73 14.54
N GLY A 10 -10.09 -23.52 14.93
CA GLY A 10 -10.04 -22.38 14.02
C GLY A 10 -8.58 -22.09 13.70
N SER A 11 -8.14 -22.36 12.45
CA SER A 11 -6.79 -22.01 12.01
C SER A 11 -6.59 -20.51 12.24
N ARG A 12 -5.65 -20.13 13.12
CA ARG A 12 -5.31 -18.72 13.35
C ARG A 12 -4.80 -18.12 12.06
N ILE A 13 -5.54 -17.14 11.53
CA ILE A 13 -5.10 -16.38 10.36
C ILE A 13 -3.80 -15.65 10.73
N SER A 14 -2.72 -15.98 10.01
CA SER A 14 -1.44 -15.30 10.21
C SER A 14 -1.54 -13.85 9.73
N THR A 15 -1.15 -12.90 10.57
CA THR A 15 -1.18 -11.48 10.26
C THR A 15 0.23 -10.93 10.26
N THR A 16 0.61 -10.23 9.19
CA THR A 16 1.88 -9.52 9.07
C THR A 16 1.62 -8.03 9.18
N SER A 17 2.29 -7.35 10.10
CA SER A 17 2.24 -5.89 10.16
C SER A 17 2.85 -5.29 8.90
N PHE A 18 2.42 -4.08 8.54
CA PHE A 18 2.97 -3.41 7.37
C PHE A 18 4.49 -3.19 7.47
N GLU A 19 4.98 -2.88 8.67
CA GLU A 19 6.42 -2.71 8.93
C GLU A 19 7.21 -4.01 8.73
N GLN A 20 6.66 -5.15 9.16
CA GLN A 20 7.28 -6.45 8.93
C GLN A 20 7.32 -6.80 7.45
N LEU A 21 6.19 -6.60 6.73
CA LEU A 21 6.13 -6.78 5.29
C LEU A 21 7.15 -5.90 4.56
N ARG A 22 7.25 -4.63 4.94
CA ARG A 22 8.26 -3.70 4.41
C ARG A 22 9.68 -4.24 4.61
N THR A 23 10.01 -4.72 5.80
CA THR A 23 11.33 -5.27 6.10
C THR A 23 11.66 -6.43 5.16
N LYS A 24 10.72 -7.34 4.94
CA LYS A 24 10.87 -8.45 4.01
C LYS A 24 11.08 -7.98 2.56
N ILE A 25 10.32 -6.99 2.10
CA ILE A 25 10.50 -6.39 0.77
C ILE A 25 11.90 -5.81 0.61
N VAL A 26 12.44 -5.14 1.63
CA VAL A 26 13.80 -4.61 1.61
C VAL A 26 14.85 -5.72 1.51
N GLU A 27 14.70 -6.77 2.33
CA GLU A 27 15.60 -7.91 2.33
C GLU A 27 15.65 -8.59 0.96
N LEU A 28 14.49 -8.85 0.36
CA LEU A 28 14.38 -9.45 -0.97
C LEU A 28 15.08 -8.60 -2.04
N ARG A 29 14.87 -7.28 -2.03
CA ARG A 29 15.55 -6.37 -2.97
C ARG A 29 17.06 -6.38 -2.82
N LYS A 30 17.58 -6.43 -1.59
CA LYS A 30 19.03 -6.54 -1.34
C LYS A 30 19.63 -7.82 -1.89
N GLN A 31 18.87 -8.90 -1.92
CA GLN A 31 19.27 -10.20 -2.43
C GLN A 31 18.97 -10.38 -3.94
N ASN A 32 18.49 -9.33 -4.61
CA ASN A 32 17.98 -9.40 -5.99
C ASN A 32 16.88 -10.44 -6.19
N LEU A 33 16.19 -10.84 -5.12
CA LEU A 33 15.03 -11.72 -5.16
C LEU A 33 13.79 -10.87 -5.41
N TYR A 34 13.33 -10.90 -6.63
CA TYR A 34 12.15 -10.20 -7.06
C TYR A 34 11.51 -10.97 -8.22
N PRO A 35 10.24 -11.22 -8.17
CA PRO A 35 9.22 -10.87 -7.17
C PRO A 35 9.34 -11.67 -5.87
N TYR A 36 8.39 -11.52 -4.99
CA TYR A 36 8.30 -12.08 -3.65
C TYR A 36 8.31 -13.62 -3.63
N THR A 37 9.35 -14.26 -3.05
CA THR A 37 9.61 -15.70 -3.14
C THR A 37 9.15 -16.51 -1.94
N PHE A 38 8.37 -15.98 -1.02
CA PHE A 38 7.88 -16.69 0.15
C PHE A 38 6.36 -16.63 0.26
N ASN A 39 5.80 -17.42 1.13
CA ASN A 39 4.36 -17.47 1.35
C ASN A 39 3.83 -16.08 1.72
N LEU A 40 2.92 -15.57 0.89
CA LEU A 40 2.25 -14.31 1.14
C LEU A 40 1.45 -14.38 2.45
N PRO A 41 1.46 -13.34 3.29
CA PRO A 41 0.70 -13.33 4.52
C PRO A 41 -0.80 -13.48 4.26
N GLN A 42 -1.53 -14.05 5.21
CA GLN A 42 -2.99 -14.17 5.11
C GLN A 42 -3.69 -12.83 5.40
N ALA A 43 -3.05 -11.97 6.18
CA ALA A 43 -3.54 -10.63 6.46
C ALA A 43 -2.38 -9.65 6.69
N ILE A 44 -2.62 -8.37 6.40
CA ILE A 44 -1.70 -7.26 6.60
C ILE A 44 -2.37 -6.23 7.49
N SER A 45 -1.70 -5.82 8.57
CA SER A 45 -2.17 -4.77 9.48
C SER A 45 -1.59 -3.42 9.07
N PHE A 46 -2.43 -2.40 9.08
CA PHE A 46 -2.05 -1.00 8.89
C PHE A 46 -2.40 -0.18 10.14
N SER A 47 -1.72 0.94 10.36
CA SER A 47 -1.99 1.83 11.48
C SER A 47 -3.30 2.60 11.31
N SER A 48 -3.87 3.10 12.43
CA SER A 48 -5.04 3.97 12.41
C SER A 48 -4.83 5.22 11.55
N ASP A 49 -3.67 5.88 11.72
CA ASP A 49 -3.35 7.11 10.99
C ASP A 49 -3.32 6.87 9.48
N PHE A 50 -2.83 5.70 9.04
CA PHE A 50 -2.86 5.32 7.64
C PHE A 50 -4.30 5.20 7.13
N TRP A 51 -5.18 4.53 7.87
CA TRP A 51 -6.60 4.40 7.52
C TRP A 51 -7.32 5.75 7.45
N GLU A 52 -7.08 6.61 8.44
CA GLU A 52 -7.69 7.95 8.46
C GLU A 52 -7.31 8.76 7.21
N GLU A 53 -6.06 8.68 6.78
CA GLU A 53 -5.62 9.39 5.59
C GLU A 53 -6.25 8.81 4.31
N LEU A 54 -6.33 7.48 4.17
CA LEU A 54 -7.01 6.85 3.04
C LEU A 54 -8.49 7.26 2.97
N ILE A 55 -9.18 7.28 4.10
CA ILE A 55 -10.59 7.69 4.18
C ILE A 55 -10.76 9.15 3.74
N LYS A 56 -9.89 10.06 4.17
CA LYS A 56 -9.92 11.47 3.76
C LYS A 56 -9.76 11.61 2.24
N ILE A 57 -8.81 10.87 1.66
CA ILE A 57 -8.55 10.90 0.21
C ILE A 57 -9.75 10.34 -0.55
N TYR A 58 -10.31 9.22 -0.10
CA TYR A 58 -11.50 8.61 -0.73
C TYR A 58 -12.72 9.53 -0.71
N ARG A 59 -12.98 10.21 0.43
CA ARG A 59 -14.07 11.20 0.52
C ARG A 59 -13.92 12.31 -0.49
N LYS A 60 -12.70 12.83 -0.69
CA LYS A 60 -12.45 13.87 -1.71
C LYS A 60 -12.72 13.35 -3.11
N THR A 61 -12.27 12.12 -3.42
CA THR A 61 -12.50 11.46 -4.70
C THR A 61 -13.99 11.33 -5.01
N ASN A 62 -14.79 10.91 -4.03
CA ASN A 62 -16.24 10.76 -4.23
C ASN A 62 -16.98 12.11 -4.33
N ASN A 63 -16.44 13.17 -3.73
CA ASN A 63 -17.07 14.49 -3.76
C ASN A 63 -16.95 15.16 -5.12
N ASP A 64 -15.84 14.99 -5.82
CA ASP A 64 -15.57 15.66 -7.11
C ASP A 64 -15.44 14.72 -8.30
N GLY A 65 -15.48 13.40 -8.06
CA GLY A 65 -15.39 12.38 -9.12
C GLY A 65 -14.02 12.25 -9.76
N LEU A 66 -12.97 12.85 -9.17
CA LEU A 66 -11.63 12.85 -9.74
C LEU A 66 -10.72 11.81 -9.07
N GLU A 67 -9.98 11.07 -9.86
CA GLU A 67 -8.96 10.15 -9.36
C GLU A 67 -7.85 10.88 -8.63
N ARG A 68 -7.32 10.22 -7.61
CA ARG A 68 -6.18 10.70 -6.82
C ARG A 68 -5.13 9.63 -6.71
N ALA A 69 -3.86 10.04 -6.74
CA ALA A 69 -2.75 9.13 -6.53
C ALA A 69 -1.67 9.76 -5.67
N PHE A 70 -0.98 8.90 -4.95
CA PHE A 70 0.17 9.26 -4.12
C PHE A 70 1.09 8.06 -3.97
N SER A 71 2.31 8.34 -3.56
CA SER A 71 3.32 7.31 -3.31
C SER A 71 3.55 7.14 -1.81
N VAL A 72 3.82 5.91 -1.41
CA VAL A 72 4.12 5.51 -0.04
C VAL A 72 5.60 5.23 0.07
N PHE A 73 6.25 5.90 1.01
CA PHE A 73 7.66 5.75 1.31
C PHE A 73 7.88 5.33 2.76
N TRP A 74 8.97 4.65 2.98
CA TRP A 74 9.59 4.52 4.27
C TRP A 74 10.74 5.52 4.38
N ALA A 75 10.73 6.35 5.40
CA ALA A 75 11.76 7.34 5.61
C ALA A 75 12.16 7.36 7.10
N ASP A 76 13.36 6.83 7.38
CA ASP A 76 13.99 6.88 8.70
C ASP A 76 13.04 6.51 9.87
N GLY A 77 12.43 5.31 9.77
CA GLY A 77 11.57 4.76 10.80
C GLY A 77 10.08 5.08 10.67
N GLU A 78 9.66 5.84 9.65
CA GLU A 78 8.28 6.28 9.48
C GLU A 78 7.75 6.00 8.07
N ILE A 79 6.43 5.76 7.97
CA ILE A 79 5.72 5.74 6.69
C ILE A 79 5.35 7.19 6.35
N ILE A 80 5.74 7.63 5.17
CA ILE A 80 5.46 8.97 4.65
C ILE A 80 4.71 8.84 3.33
N LEU A 81 3.61 9.57 3.20
CA LEU A 81 2.87 9.71 1.96
C LEU A 81 3.35 10.96 1.21
N THR A 82 3.46 10.86 -0.12
CA THR A 82 3.71 12.05 -0.94
C THR A 82 2.48 12.95 -1.00
N GLU A 83 2.63 14.12 -1.59
CA GLU A 83 1.49 14.97 -1.92
C GLU A 83 0.51 14.20 -2.81
N VAL A 84 -0.78 14.32 -2.49
CA VAL A 84 -1.84 13.67 -3.27
C VAL A 84 -2.04 14.44 -4.57
N LYS A 85 -1.79 13.79 -5.69
CA LYS A 85 -2.03 14.34 -7.02
C LYS A 85 -3.46 14.05 -7.44
N THR A 86 -4.12 15.03 -8.03
CA THR A 86 -5.45 14.89 -8.62
C THR A 86 -5.31 14.76 -10.13
N GLY A 87 -5.98 13.79 -10.70
CA GLY A 87 -6.05 13.53 -12.13
C GLY A 87 -7.40 13.89 -12.73
N SER A 88 -7.81 13.15 -13.75
CA SER A 88 -9.17 13.18 -14.30
C SER A 88 -10.07 12.18 -13.59
N ASP A 89 -11.25 11.94 -14.13
CA ASP A 89 -12.18 10.87 -13.73
C ASP A 89 -11.72 9.45 -14.13
N ARG A 90 -10.64 9.34 -14.92
CA ARG A 90 -10.16 8.06 -15.48
C ARG A 90 -8.66 7.84 -15.40
N MET A 91 -7.89 8.85 -15.02
CA MET A 91 -6.43 8.73 -15.03
C MET A 91 -5.77 9.70 -14.06
N VAL A 92 -4.84 9.16 -13.29
CA VAL A 92 -3.94 9.93 -12.43
C VAL A 92 -2.53 9.34 -12.48
N LYS A 93 -1.52 10.20 -12.41
CA LYS A 93 -0.12 9.78 -12.29
C LYS A 93 0.34 9.94 -10.85
N SER A 94 0.73 8.85 -10.22
CA SER A 94 1.44 8.89 -8.94
C SER A 94 2.87 9.41 -9.12
N GLY A 95 3.50 9.76 -8.05
CA GLY A 95 4.89 10.17 -7.99
C GLY A 95 5.09 11.24 -6.93
N GLY A 96 6.34 11.52 -6.64
CA GLY A 96 6.77 12.47 -5.63
C GLY A 96 8.14 12.08 -5.12
N SER A 97 8.75 12.97 -4.35
CA SER A 97 10.05 12.78 -3.74
C SER A 97 9.98 12.96 -2.23
N ILE A 98 10.74 12.14 -1.51
CA ILE A 98 10.92 12.27 -0.06
C ILE A 98 12.39 12.54 0.22
N GLN A 99 12.65 13.50 1.11
CA GLN A 99 13.97 13.77 1.63
C GLN A 99 13.90 13.85 3.16
N VAL A 100 14.94 13.34 3.82
CA VAL A 100 15.15 13.55 5.24
C VAL A 100 16.45 14.34 5.41
N LYS A 101 16.39 15.47 6.10
CA LYS A 101 17.53 16.33 6.36
C LYS A 101 17.75 16.45 7.85
N TYR A 102 19.01 16.49 8.25
CA TYR A 102 19.43 16.85 9.61
C TYR A 102 20.29 18.10 9.52
N SER A 103 19.94 19.09 10.32
CA SER A 103 20.71 20.32 10.45
C SER A 103 21.01 20.59 11.93
N GLN A 104 21.98 21.43 12.20
CA GLN A 104 22.30 21.85 13.56
C GLN A 104 21.09 22.56 14.19
N HIS A 105 20.78 22.22 15.45
CA HIS A 105 19.74 22.95 16.18
C HIS A 105 20.26 24.34 16.55
N PRO A 106 19.49 25.43 16.31
CA PRO A 106 19.98 26.79 16.46
C PRO A 106 20.41 27.16 17.89
N THR A 107 19.81 26.53 18.91
CA THR A 107 20.04 26.88 20.32
C THR A 107 20.45 25.70 21.22
N LYS A 108 20.19 24.46 20.80
CA LYS A 108 20.45 23.28 21.63
C LYS A 108 21.61 22.48 21.04
N LYS A 109 22.80 22.57 21.62
CA LYS A 109 24.03 21.92 21.09
C LYS A 109 23.96 20.39 20.97
N GLU A 110 23.16 19.74 21.81
CA GLU A 110 23.03 18.26 21.83
C GLU A 110 21.97 17.72 20.83
N TYR A 111 21.27 18.63 20.16
CA TYR A 111 20.17 18.29 19.26
C TYR A 111 20.48 18.67 17.81
N ALA A 112 20.01 17.86 16.91
CA ALA A 112 19.83 18.20 15.51
C ALA A 112 18.35 18.47 15.23
N ARG A 113 18.09 19.28 14.25
CA ARG A 113 16.75 19.46 13.68
C ARG A 113 16.59 18.45 12.53
N LYS A 114 15.68 17.49 12.71
CA LYS A 114 15.25 16.58 11.64
C LYS A 114 14.09 17.22 10.90
N GLU A 115 14.20 17.29 9.58
CA GLU A 115 13.15 17.72 8.68
C GLU A 115 12.84 16.59 7.70
N VAL A 116 11.55 16.33 7.50
CA VAL A 116 11.05 15.45 6.44
C VAL A 116 10.42 16.34 5.39
N LEU A 117 10.88 16.21 4.15
CA LEU A 117 10.40 16.98 3.02
C LEU A 117 9.68 16.05 2.05
N VAL A 118 8.53 16.52 1.58
CA VAL A 118 7.78 15.92 0.47
C VAL A 118 7.78 16.95 -0.66
N ASP A 119 8.27 16.57 -1.82
CA ASP A 119 8.37 17.46 -2.99
C ASP A 119 8.99 18.83 -2.64
N GLN A 120 10.09 18.77 -1.89
CA GLN A 120 10.87 19.92 -1.38
C GLN A 120 10.17 20.77 -0.29
N LYS A 121 8.93 20.48 0.07
CA LYS A 121 8.22 21.17 1.16
C LYS A 121 8.44 20.43 2.49
N VAL A 122 8.81 21.15 3.54
CA VAL A 122 8.93 20.57 4.89
C VAL A 122 7.53 20.25 5.42
N ILE A 123 7.25 18.95 5.61
CA ILE A 123 5.95 18.49 6.15
C ILE A 123 6.03 18.13 7.64
N LYS A 124 7.24 17.81 8.12
CA LYS A 124 7.46 17.43 9.51
C LYS A 124 8.80 17.97 9.99
N ARG A 125 8.82 18.50 11.20
CA ARG A 125 10.03 18.99 11.85
C ARG A 125 10.03 18.52 13.30
N ARG A 126 11.18 17.98 13.76
CA ARG A 126 11.37 17.59 15.16
C ARG A 126 12.83 17.72 15.57
N ASP A 127 13.07 17.90 16.88
CA ASP A 127 14.39 17.85 17.46
C ASP A 127 14.77 16.39 17.78
N VAL A 128 16.00 16.02 17.49
CA VAL A 128 16.54 14.67 17.71
C VAL A 128 17.93 14.82 18.33
N TYR A 129 18.25 14.05 19.35
CA TYR A 129 19.62 14.00 19.87
C TYR A 129 20.60 13.57 18.79
N TYR A 130 21.76 14.22 18.70
CA TYR A 130 22.81 13.86 17.72
C TYR A 130 23.18 12.37 17.77
N ARG A 131 23.25 11.80 18.98
CA ARG A 131 23.55 10.38 19.19
C ARG A 131 22.51 9.42 18.58
N ASN A 132 21.31 9.90 18.30
CA ASN A 132 20.20 9.12 17.73
C ASN A 132 20.07 9.32 16.21
N ILE A 133 20.96 10.11 15.59
CA ILE A 133 20.97 10.25 14.13
C ILE A 133 21.51 8.94 13.56
N PRO A 134 20.78 8.28 12.66
CA PRO A 134 21.25 7.06 12.05
C PRO A 134 22.50 7.34 11.19
N LYS A 135 23.47 6.42 11.24
CA LYS A 135 24.69 6.51 10.41
C LYS A 135 24.37 6.52 8.91
N THR A 136 23.27 5.89 8.53
CA THR A 136 22.80 5.82 7.14
C THR A 136 21.32 6.16 7.11
N LEU A 137 20.98 7.20 6.36
CA LEU A 137 19.59 7.56 6.11
C LEU A 137 18.98 6.58 5.11
N VAL A 138 17.84 6.01 5.48
CA VAL A 138 17.10 5.11 4.61
C VAL A 138 15.83 5.82 4.18
N VAL A 139 15.75 6.17 2.89
CA VAL A 139 14.53 6.60 2.23
C VAL A 139 14.23 5.59 1.14
N GLN A 140 13.07 4.97 1.21
CA GLN A 140 12.70 3.89 0.31
C GLN A 140 11.27 4.04 -0.18
N PHE A 141 11.12 4.03 -1.50
CA PHE A 141 9.82 3.86 -2.14
C PHE A 141 9.26 2.46 -1.85
N LEU A 142 8.00 2.38 -1.48
CA LEU A 142 7.32 1.12 -1.21
C LEU A 142 6.35 0.77 -2.34
N PHE A 143 5.33 1.58 -2.55
CA PHE A 143 4.32 1.37 -3.58
C PHE A 143 3.51 2.65 -3.85
N ASN A 144 2.73 2.60 -4.92
CA ASN A 144 1.76 3.64 -5.24
C ASN A 144 0.36 3.22 -4.82
N ILE A 145 -0.45 4.22 -4.45
CA ILE A 145 -1.88 4.07 -4.21
C ILE A 145 -2.61 5.07 -5.10
N HIS A 146 -3.70 4.64 -5.72
CA HIS A 146 -4.62 5.53 -6.42
C HIS A 146 -6.07 5.26 -6.00
N THR A 147 -6.97 6.13 -6.41
CA THR A 147 -8.40 6.02 -6.11
C THR A 147 -9.18 5.87 -7.40
N HIS A 148 -10.24 5.07 -7.37
CA HIS A 148 -11.30 5.15 -8.36
C HIS A 148 -12.51 5.85 -7.74
N PRO A 149 -13.10 6.87 -8.38
CA PRO A 149 -14.36 7.44 -7.95
C PRO A 149 -15.48 6.39 -8.10
N LYS A 150 -16.48 6.51 -7.26
CA LYS A 150 -17.65 5.62 -7.36
C LYS A 150 -18.44 5.96 -8.60
N HIS A 151 -18.47 5.04 -9.55
CA HIS A 151 -19.31 5.12 -10.74
C HIS A 151 -20.46 4.14 -10.62
N THR A 152 -21.65 4.59 -10.97
CA THR A 152 -22.84 3.73 -11.10
C THR A 152 -23.36 3.83 -12.51
N ASN A 153 -23.76 2.69 -13.09
CA ASN A 153 -24.49 2.68 -14.36
C ASN A 153 -25.96 3.08 -14.15
N GLU A 154 -26.72 3.14 -15.24
CA GLU A 154 -28.16 3.49 -15.22
C GLU A 154 -29.00 2.54 -14.35
N LYS A 155 -28.51 1.33 -14.08
CA LYS A 155 -29.16 0.33 -13.21
C LYS A 155 -28.73 0.46 -11.75
N GLY A 156 -27.86 1.42 -11.41
CA GLY A 156 -27.32 1.60 -10.06
C GLY A 156 -26.20 0.62 -9.70
N GLU A 157 -25.70 -0.19 -10.65
CA GLU A 157 -24.59 -1.09 -10.40
C GLU A 157 -23.27 -0.30 -10.34
N ILE A 158 -22.45 -0.60 -9.31
CA ILE A 158 -21.15 0.03 -9.13
C ILE A 158 -20.13 -0.69 -10.02
N TYR A 159 -19.42 0.07 -10.85
CA TYR A 159 -18.31 -0.41 -11.64
C TYR A 159 -17.04 0.39 -11.35
N TYR A 160 -15.88 -0.12 -11.78
CA TYR A 160 -14.54 0.38 -11.39
C TYR A 160 -14.24 0.23 -9.89
N ASN A 161 -14.81 -0.77 -9.24
CA ASN A 161 -14.55 -1.07 -7.84
C ASN A 161 -13.29 -1.93 -7.62
N PHE A 162 -12.53 -2.20 -8.67
CA PHE A 162 -11.29 -2.95 -8.67
C PHE A 162 -10.30 -2.34 -9.68
N PHE A 163 -9.08 -2.86 -9.74
CA PHE A 163 -8.05 -2.44 -10.68
C PHE A 163 -8.48 -2.68 -12.13
N SER A 164 -8.21 -1.71 -13.00
CA SER A 164 -8.36 -1.86 -14.44
C SER A 164 -7.24 -2.72 -15.04
N ALA A 165 -7.42 -3.20 -16.26
CA ALA A 165 -6.36 -3.89 -17.00
C ALA A 165 -5.13 -2.99 -17.19
N GLN A 166 -5.33 -1.69 -17.39
CA GLN A 166 -4.25 -0.72 -17.53
C GLN A 166 -3.47 -0.52 -16.22
N ASP A 167 -4.13 -0.53 -15.06
CA ASP A 167 -3.47 -0.46 -13.76
C ASP A 167 -2.53 -1.65 -13.57
N ILE A 168 -3.03 -2.86 -13.86
CA ILE A 168 -2.25 -4.10 -13.75
C ILE A 168 -1.05 -4.06 -14.70
N LYS A 169 -1.25 -3.70 -15.98
CA LYS A 169 -0.18 -3.58 -16.97
C LYS A 169 0.90 -2.59 -16.52
N SER A 170 0.50 -1.41 -16.11
CA SER A 170 1.40 -0.35 -15.64
C SER A 170 2.19 -0.78 -14.40
N TRP A 171 1.52 -1.42 -13.45
CA TRP A 171 2.17 -1.92 -12.25
C TRP A 171 3.13 -3.08 -12.54
N ILE A 172 2.73 -4.06 -13.36
CA ILE A 172 3.59 -5.19 -13.74
C ILE A 172 4.84 -4.71 -14.50
N SER A 173 4.73 -3.66 -15.30
CA SER A 173 5.88 -3.04 -15.99
C SER A 173 6.80 -2.26 -15.05
N SER A 174 6.34 -1.90 -13.87
CA SER A 174 7.15 -1.21 -12.85
C SER A 174 7.96 -2.20 -12.02
N ASN A 175 8.90 -1.71 -11.22
CA ASN A 175 9.65 -2.50 -10.24
C ASN A 175 9.00 -2.53 -8.85
N ALA A 176 7.77 -2.04 -8.70
CA ALA A 176 7.07 -2.08 -7.42
C ALA A 176 6.56 -3.49 -7.10
N ILE A 177 6.79 -3.95 -5.87
CA ILE A 177 6.29 -5.26 -5.41
C ILE A 177 4.81 -5.20 -5.07
N MET A 178 4.34 -4.02 -4.67
CA MET A 178 2.98 -3.77 -4.23
C MET A 178 2.35 -2.64 -5.02
N THR A 179 1.02 -2.64 -5.07
CA THR A 179 0.20 -1.48 -5.47
C THR A 179 -1.08 -1.45 -4.64
N GLY A 180 -1.67 -0.27 -4.48
CA GLY A 180 -2.90 -0.08 -3.72
C GLY A 180 -3.96 0.65 -4.53
N LEU A 181 -5.22 0.32 -4.28
CA LEU A 181 -6.38 0.99 -4.85
C LEU A 181 -7.41 1.29 -3.76
N ILE A 182 -7.91 2.51 -3.76
CA ILE A 182 -9.00 2.93 -2.87
C ILE A 182 -10.27 3.05 -3.69
N THR A 183 -11.28 2.28 -3.30
CA THR A 183 -12.65 2.36 -3.76
C THR A 183 -13.56 2.47 -2.52
N ASP A 184 -14.74 1.88 -2.51
CA ASP A 184 -15.48 1.61 -1.27
C ASP A 184 -14.76 0.61 -0.34
N LYS A 185 -13.71 -0.02 -0.85
CA LYS A 185 -12.75 -0.89 -0.15
C LYS A 185 -11.32 -0.39 -0.39
N PHE A 186 -10.40 -0.86 0.43
CA PHE A 186 -8.98 -0.73 0.14
C PHE A 186 -8.46 -2.07 -0.38
N TRP A 187 -7.93 -2.04 -1.58
CA TRP A 187 -7.32 -3.17 -2.24
C TRP A 187 -5.82 -3.05 -2.24
N VAL A 188 -5.13 -4.16 -2.01
CA VAL A 188 -3.66 -4.25 -2.13
C VAL A 188 -3.33 -5.45 -2.98
N LEU A 189 -2.48 -5.24 -3.97
CA LEU A 189 -1.90 -6.30 -4.78
C LEU A 189 -0.44 -6.48 -4.40
N ILE A 190 0.00 -7.73 -4.27
CA ILE A 190 1.40 -8.09 -3.98
C ILE A 190 1.84 -9.15 -4.97
N ARG A 191 2.98 -8.93 -5.61
CA ARG A 191 3.58 -9.93 -6.51
C ARG A 191 4.08 -11.13 -5.73
N SER A 192 3.96 -12.30 -6.36
CA SER A 192 4.66 -13.53 -5.97
C SER A 192 5.75 -13.87 -6.99
N ASP A 193 6.52 -14.91 -6.71
CA ASP A 193 7.49 -15.50 -7.65
C ASP A 193 6.81 -16.08 -8.90
N GLN A 194 5.52 -16.41 -8.80
CA GLN A 194 4.71 -16.96 -9.87
C GLN A 194 3.94 -15.91 -10.66
N THR A 195 4.01 -14.62 -10.27
CA THR A 195 3.25 -13.56 -10.93
C THR A 195 3.56 -13.50 -12.43
N SER A 196 2.52 -13.66 -13.24
CA SER A 196 2.61 -13.59 -14.69
C SER A 196 3.14 -12.24 -15.16
N ARG A 197 4.09 -12.27 -16.09
CA ARG A 197 4.57 -11.07 -16.79
C ARG A 197 3.86 -10.85 -18.13
N ASN A 198 3.11 -11.85 -18.59
CA ASN A 198 2.35 -11.76 -19.83
C ASN A 198 0.98 -11.13 -19.54
N VAL A 199 0.94 -9.81 -19.53
CA VAL A 199 -0.25 -9.01 -19.21
C VAL A 199 -0.72 -8.14 -20.38
N GLU A 200 -0.10 -8.24 -21.54
CA GLU A 200 -0.37 -7.36 -22.68
C GLU A 200 -1.81 -7.45 -23.19
N ASN A 201 -2.38 -8.66 -23.17
CA ASN A 201 -3.72 -8.94 -23.69
C ASN A 201 -4.84 -8.81 -22.64
N LEU A 202 -4.56 -8.30 -21.44
CA LEU A 202 -5.59 -8.11 -20.43
C LEU A 202 -6.62 -7.07 -20.91
N VAL A 203 -7.88 -7.31 -20.62
CA VAL A 203 -9.00 -6.40 -20.87
C VAL A 203 -9.82 -6.19 -19.60
N ASP A 204 -10.47 -5.05 -19.48
CA ASP A 204 -11.18 -4.66 -18.24
C ASP A 204 -12.29 -5.62 -17.86
N SER A 205 -12.97 -6.24 -18.83
CA SER A 205 -14.03 -7.23 -18.58
C SER A 205 -13.56 -8.49 -17.84
N GLN A 206 -12.25 -8.76 -17.83
CA GLN A 206 -11.66 -9.88 -17.09
C GLN A 206 -11.27 -9.50 -15.66
N MET A 207 -11.15 -8.18 -15.36
CA MET A 207 -10.58 -7.72 -14.11
C MET A 207 -11.53 -7.98 -12.94
N SER A 208 -11.21 -9.01 -12.19
CA SER A 208 -11.82 -9.34 -10.91
C SER A 208 -10.75 -9.79 -9.92
N PRO A 209 -11.01 -9.66 -8.62
CA PRO A 209 -10.08 -10.16 -7.59
C PRO A 209 -9.71 -11.62 -7.78
N GLN A 210 -10.70 -12.46 -8.12
CA GLN A 210 -10.49 -13.89 -8.38
C GLN A 210 -9.61 -14.12 -9.60
N PHE A 211 -9.89 -13.48 -10.73
CA PHE A 211 -9.09 -13.63 -11.95
C PHE A 211 -7.63 -13.25 -11.71
N VAL A 212 -7.40 -12.12 -11.03
CA VAL A 212 -6.06 -11.61 -10.73
C VAL A 212 -5.29 -12.57 -9.81
N GLU A 213 -5.97 -13.16 -8.81
CA GLU A 213 -5.33 -14.12 -7.91
C GLU A 213 -5.04 -15.47 -8.58
N GLU A 214 -5.98 -16.02 -9.34
CA GLU A 214 -5.89 -17.36 -9.92
C GLU A 214 -5.10 -17.41 -11.23
N ASN A 215 -5.29 -16.43 -12.11
CA ASN A 215 -4.69 -16.46 -13.45
C ASN A 215 -3.38 -15.67 -13.56
N LEU A 216 -3.22 -14.62 -12.74
CA LEU A 216 -2.00 -13.82 -12.72
C LEU A 216 -1.08 -14.17 -11.57
N HIS A 217 -1.50 -15.03 -10.65
CA HIS A 217 -0.76 -15.45 -9.45
C HIS A 217 -0.30 -14.27 -8.59
N ILE A 218 -1.18 -13.29 -8.42
CA ILE A 218 -0.97 -12.09 -7.62
C ILE A 218 -1.68 -12.26 -6.29
N GLY A 219 -1.04 -11.89 -5.19
CA GLY A 219 -1.71 -11.82 -3.89
C GLY A 219 -2.67 -10.65 -3.84
N VAL A 220 -3.97 -10.93 -3.76
CA VAL A 220 -5.02 -9.93 -3.65
C VAL A 220 -5.47 -9.81 -2.20
N TYR A 221 -5.52 -8.59 -1.68
CA TYR A 221 -5.97 -8.28 -0.32
C TYR A 221 -7.05 -7.23 -0.34
N ARG A 222 -8.02 -7.36 0.58
CA ARG A 222 -9.13 -6.42 0.74
C ARG A 222 -9.30 -6.00 2.21
N ALA A 223 -9.61 -4.75 2.43
CA ALA A 223 -9.97 -4.20 3.73
C ALA A 223 -11.17 -3.25 3.64
N ASP A 224 -11.92 -3.18 4.73
CA ASP A 224 -13.04 -2.25 4.94
C ASP A 224 -12.61 -0.99 5.70
N PHE A 225 -11.38 -0.51 5.49
CA PHE A 225 -10.76 0.62 6.22
C PHE A 225 -10.71 0.42 7.75
N ASN A 226 -10.45 -0.80 8.22
CA ASN A 226 -10.57 -1.18 9.63
C ASN A 226 -9.37 -1.98 10.17
N GLY A 227 -8.17 -1.53 9.91
CA GLY A 227 -6.97 -2.06 10.54
C GLY A 227 -6.30 -3.23 9.83
N LYS A 228 -7.02 -4.10 9.11
CA LYS A 228 -6.44 -5.27 8.43
C LYS A 228 -6.97 -5.44 7.02
N ALA A 229 -6.06 -5.71 6.08
CA ALA A 229 -6.39 -6.21 4.77
C ALA A 229 -6.21 -7.73 4.75
N TYR A 230 -7.26 -8.46 4.45
CA TYR A 230 -7.26 -9.92 4.40
C TYR A 230 -7.08 -10.42 2.98
N ARG A 231 -6.41 -11.55 2.82
CA ARG A 231 -6.28 -12.26 1.55
C ARG A 231 -7.67 -12.52 0.98
N TYR A 232 -7.91 -12.18 -0.28
CA TYR A 232 -9.24 -12.24 -0.89
C TYR A 232 -9.83 -13.65 -0.88
N ARG A 233 -9.06 -14.68 -1.23
CA ARG A 233 -9.48 -16.08 -1.19
C ARG A 233 -10.00 -16.55 0.19
N LEU A 234 -9.53 -15.93 1.29
CA LEU A 234 -10.01 -16.25 2.65
C LEU A 234 -11.36 -15.62 2.98
N LEU A 235 -11.84 -14.70 2.15
CA LEU A 235 -13.11 -14.02 2.32
C LEU A 235 -14.23 -14.69 1.53
N SER A 236 -13.89 -15.47 0.50
CA SER A 236 -14.84 -16.22 -0.32
C SER A 236 -15.30 -17.51 0.36
N ASP A 237 -14.57 -18.01 1.36
CA ASP A 237 -14.85 -19.25 2.08
C ASP A 237 -15.74 -19.02 3.34
N LYS A 238 -16.32 -17.83 3.49
CA LYS A 238 -17.26 -17.44 4.56
C LYS A 238 -18.60 -17.02 4.02
#